data_510f59b2e36fc77288ec30bc2fdad0be
#
_entry.id   510f59b2e36fc77288ec30bc2fdad0be
#
_cell.length_a   1.000
_cell.length_b   1.000
_cell.length_c   1.000
_cell.angle_alpha   90.00
_cell.angle_beta   90.00
_cell.angle_gamma   90.00
#
_symmetry.space_group_name_H-M   'P 1'
#
loop_
_entity.id
_entity.type
_entity.pdbx_description
1 polymer ?
#
loop_
_entity_poly.entity_id
_entity_poly.type
_entity_poly.pdbx_seq_one_letter_code
_entity_poly.pdbx_strand_id
1 'polypeptide(L)'
;MRWAFLLLFMTACNVGPKLQGPVVPINETWIETETTSDSAPAFDLWFEVFQDETLNALELEAIAMSPDLETALFRVEEAWAVAGIDQADLFPQLALQPAYQNSGQLIRLYRPPGLQNFPDEPYRIHLLGYLLPINLSYEVDLWGKHRNRAKAGCLSAWAQL
;
A
#
# COMPACT_ATOMS: atom_id res chain seq x y z
N MET A 1 41.65 2.77 15.27
CA MET A 1 41.35 3.08 13.87
C MET A 1 40.33 2.15 13.18
N ARG A 2 39.91 1.03 13.75
CA ARG A 2 38.95 0.08 13.16
C ARG A 2 37.46 0.53 13.25
N TRP A 3 37.13 1.47 14.11
CA TRP A 3 35.77 1.97 14.33
C TRP A 3 35.36 3.16 13.40
N ALA A 4 36.34 3.83 12.79
CA ALA A 4 36.09 4.94 11.88
C ALA A 4 35.47 4.49 10.55
N PHE A 5 35.71 3.26 10.12
CA PHE A 5 35.07 2.70 8.92
C PHE A 5 33.60 2.38 9.09
N LEU A 6 33.13 2.10 10.31
CA LEU A 6 31.72 1.82 10.59
C LEU A 6 30.87 3.10 10.54
N LEU A 7 31.45 4.28 10.80
CA LEU A 7 30.72 5.55 10.76
C LEU A 7 30.52 6.08 9.32
N LEU A 8 31.35 5.64 8.37
CA LEU A 8 31.23 6.05 6.96
C LEU A 8 30.02 5.40 6.24
N PHE A 9 29.49 4.29 6.75
CA PHE A 9 28.32 3.62 6.20
C PHE A 9 26.97 4.19 6.69
N MET A 10 27.00 5.11 7.65
CA MET A 10 25.80 5.72 8.24
C MET A 10 25.24 6.90 7.42
N THR A 11 25.90 7.34 6.37
CA THR A 11 25.32 8.30 5.44
C THR A 11 24.41 7.56 4.47
N ALA A 12 23.23 7.16 4.96
CA ALA A 12 22.16 6.65 4.12
C ALA A 12 21.66 7.77 3.22
N CYS A 13 22.29 7.92 2.06
CA CYS A 13 21.81 8.84 1.03
C CYS A 13 20.46 8.32 0.51
N ASN A 14 19.41 9.10 0.69
CA ASN A 14 18.16 8.85 -0.01
C ASN A 14 18.39 9.13 -1.50
N VAL A 15 18.42 8.07 -2.32
CA VAL A 15 18.71 8.13 -3.76
C VAL A 15 17.46 8.47 -4.59
N GLY A 16 16.31 8.74 -3.94
CA GLY A 16 15.06 9.06 -4.65
C GLY A 16 15.10 10.42 -5.35
N PRO A 17 14.44 10.57 -6.51
CA PRO A 17 14.32 11.84 -7.19
C PRO A 17 13.56 12.85 -6.31
N LYS A 18 14.00 14.12 -6.37
CA LYS A 18 13.22 15.22 -5.77
C LYS A 18 12.05 15.53 -6.70
N LEU A 19 10.84 15.37 -6.18
CA LEU A 19 9.65 15.74 -6.92
C LEU A 19 9.65 17.26 -7.13
N GLN A 20 9.64 17.68 -8.38
CA GLN A 20 9.39 19.05 -8.77
C GLN A 20 8.07 19.03 -9.53
N GLY A 21 7.09 19.80 -9.04
CA GLY A 21 5.83 19.97 -9.77
C GLY A 21 6.12 20.58 -11.16
N PRO A 22 5.34 20.20 -12.19
CA PRO A 22 5.48 20.81 -13.50
C PRO A 22 5.21 22.30 -13.39
N VAL A 23 6.17 23.13 -13.84
CA VAL A 23 5.94 24.56 -13.99
C VAL A 23 5.23 24.73 -15.33
N VAL A 24 3.90 24.83 -15.28
CA VAL A 24 3.09 25.16 -16.48
C VAL A 24 3.07 26.69 -16.57
N PRO A 25 3.62 27.30 -17.63
CA PRO A 25 3.49 28.73 -17.84
C PRO A 25 2.01 29.00 -18.20
N ILE A 26 1.26 29.45 -17.22
CA ILE A 26 -0.11 29.93 -17.41
C ILE A 26 -0.04 31.43 -17.71
N ASN A 27 -0.65 31.84 -18.81
CA ASN A 27 -0.84 33.29 -19.04
C ASN A 27 -1.75 33.85 -17.93
N GLU A 28 -1.23 34.81 -17.16
CA GLU A 28 -1.98 35.42 -16.06
C GLU A 28 -3.12 36.32 -16.56
N THR A 29 -3.14 36.64 -17.84
CA THR A 29 -4.16 37.53 -18.46
C THR A 29 -4.91 36.79 -19.55
N TRP A 30 -6.23 36.73 -19.44
CA TRP A 30 -7.11 36.28 -20.52
C TRP A 30 -7.21 37.36 -21.57
N ILE A 31 -7.15 37.02 -22.86
CA ILE A 31 -7.13 37.96 -23.99
C ILE A 31 -8.41 38.81 -24.06
N GLU A 32 -9.51 38.36 -23.47
CA GLU A 32 -10.83 39.02 -23.55
C GLU A 32 -11.30 39.68 -22.25
N THR A 33 -10.46 39.78 -21.23
CA THR A 33 -10.90 40.37 -19.96
C THR A 33 -10.60 41.89 -19.92
N GLU A 34 -11.51 42.70 -20.45
CA GLU A 34 -11.53 44.15 -20.18
C GLU A 34 -12.24 44.52 -18.86
N THR A 35 -12.75 43.55 -18.10
CA THR A 35 -13.49 43.83 -16.86
C THR A 35 -12.87 43.13 -15.68
N THR A 36 -12.23 43.90 -14.86
CA THR A 36 -11.89 43.56 -13.47
C THR A 36 -13.17 43.31 -12.67
N SER A 37 -13.66 42.08 -12.64
CA SER A 37 -14.53 41.65 -11.56
C SER A 37 -13.68 40.94 -10.51
N ASP A 38 -13.52 41.60 -9.39
CA ASP A 38 -12.70 41.24 -8.24
C ASP A 38 -13.24 40.02 -7.44
N SER A 39 -14.20 39.32 -8.01
CA SER A 39 -14.77 38.09 -7.44
C SER A 39 -14.96 37.09 -8.56
N ALA A 40 -13.95 36.24 -8.75
CA ALA A 40 -14.22 34.95 -9.40
C ALA A 40 -15.31 34.26 -8.59
N PRO A 41 -16.46 33.92 -9.20
CA PRO A 41 -17.46 33.12 -8.49
C PRO A 41 -16.80 31.83 -8.03
N ALA A 42 -17.04 31.47 -6.77
CA ALA A 42 -16.61 30.18 -6.28
C ALA A 42 -17.17 29.13 -7.27
N PHE A 43 -16.29 28.33 -7.85
CA PHE A 43 -16.62 27.34 -8.89
C PHE A 43 -17.64 26.28 -8.42
N ASP A 44 -17.90 26.25 -7.12
CA ASP A 44 -18.70 25.21 -6.47
C ASP A 44 -20.17 25.22 -6.89
N LEU A 45 -20.73 26.39 -7.31
CA LEU A 45 -22.12 26.52 -7.69
C LEU A 45 -22.25 27.35 -8.99
N TRP A 46 -21.49 27.00 -10.02
CA TRP A 46 -21.45 27.70 -11.30
C TRP A 46 -22.82 27.89 -11.96
N PHE A 47 -23.76 27.00 -11.70
CA PHE A 47 -25.12 27.01 -12.24
C PHE A 47 -26.01 28.12 -11.63
N GLU A 48 -25.68 28.65 -10.43
CA GLU A 48 -26.41 29.75 -9.79
C GLU A 48 -26.33 31.06 -10.59
N VAL A 49 -25.31 31.21 -11.46
CA VAL A 49 -25.14 32.38 -12.33
C VAL A 49 -26.32 32.53 -13.28
N PHE A 50 -27.01 31.45 -13.64
CA PHE A 50 -28.16 31.47 -14.55
C PHE A 50 -29.46 31.93 -13.88
N GLN A 51 -29.51 32.01 -12.55
CA GLN A 51 -30.68 32.44 -11.75
C GLN A 51 -31.97 31.64 -12.07
N ASP A 52 -31.82 30.37 -12.43
CA ASP A 52 -32.87 29.42 -12.72
C ASP A 52 -33.00 28.39 -11.60
N GLU A 53 -34.08 28.49 -10.79
CA GLU A 53 -34.33 27.60 -9.67
C GLU A 53 -34.53 26.15 -10.11
N THR A 54 -35.10 25.92 -11.30
CA THR A 54 -35.32 24.57 -11.83
C THR A 54 -33.97 23.93 -12.22
N LEU A 55 -33.10 24.69 -12.87
CA LEU A 55 -31.73 24.24 -13.21
C LEU A 55 -30.93 23.92 -11.96
N ASN A 56 -30.98 24.80 -10.96
CA ASN A 56 -30.26 24.59 -9.70
C ASN A 56 -30.74 23.31 -8.99
N ALA A 57 -32.05 23.06 -8.95
CA ALA A 57 -32.56 21.83 -8.33
C ALA A 57 -32.14 20.56 -9.08
N LEU A 58 -32.16 20.57 -10.42
CA LEU A 58 -31.75 19.45 -11.25
C LEU A 58 -30.25 19.16 -11.14
N GLU A 59 -29.41 20.20 -11.10
CA GLU A 59 -27.95 20.04 -10.93
C GLU A 59 -27.59 19.46 -9.56
N LEU A 60 -28.22 19.93 -8.50
CA LEU A 60 -28.02 19.38 -7.16
C LEU A 60 -28.49 17.92 -7.06
N GLU A 61 -29.61 17.58 -7.69
CA GLU A 61 -30.07 16.18 -7.75
C GLU A 61 -29.12 15.31 -8.56
N ALA A 62 -28.62 15.80 -9.70
CA ALA A 62 -27.67 15.10 -10.54
C ALA A 62 -26.36 14.81 -9.79
N ILE A 63 -25.83 15.79 -9.04
CA ILE A 63 -24.62 15.61 -8.21
C ILE A 63 -24.89 14.59 -7.11
N ALA A 64 -26.04 14.66 -6.44
CA ALA A 64 -26.37 13.78 -5.32
C ALA A 64 -26.63 12.32 -5.75
N MET A 65 -27.10 12.10 -6.97
CA MET A 65 -27.54 10.79 -7.48
C MET A 65 -26.65 10.26 -8.62
N SER A 66 -25.51 10.87 -8.91
CA SER A 66 -24.62 10.46 -10.00
C SER A 66 -23.83 9.19 -9.64
N PRO A 67 -24.07 8.03 -10.28
CA PRO A 67 -23.28 6.82 -10.06
C PRO A 67 -21.84 6.97 -10.56
N ASP A 68 -21.60 7.83 -11.53
CA ASP A 68 -20.26 8.09 -12.06
C ASP A 68 -19.41 8.84 -11.04
N LEU A 69 -20.01 9.81 -10.35
CA LEU A 69 -19.32 10.53 -9.26
C LEU A 69 -19.01 9.59 -8.09
N GLU A 70 -19.97 8.76 -7.70
CA GLU A 70 -19.76 7.76 -6.66
C GLU A 70 -18.64 6.79 -7.04
N THR A 71 -18.61 6.33 -8.29
CA THR A 71 -17.54 5.47 -8.81
C THR A 71 -16.19 6.18 -8.78
N ALA A 72 -16.13 7.47 -9.12
CA ALA A 72 -14.91 8.26 -9.06
C ALA A 72 -14.39 8.37 -7.61
N LEU A 73 -15.27 8.63 -6.64
CA LEU A 73 -14.93 8.69 -5.22
C LEU A 73 -14.35 7.36 -4.73
N PHE A 74 -14.97 6.22 -5.08
CA PHE A 74 -14.43 4.90 -4.71
C PHE A 74 -13.06 4.61 -5.33
N ARG A 75 -12.78 5.09 -6.53
CA ARG A 75 -11.44 4.98 -7.13
C ARG A 75 -10.39 5.77 -6.37
N VAL A 76 -10.75 6.93 -5.85
CA VAL A 76 -9.87 7.71 -4.97
C VAL A 76 -9.62 6.95 -3.66
N GLU A 77 -10.65 6.38 -3.04
CA GLU A 77 -10.50 5.57 -1.83
C GLU A 77 -9.63 4.32 -2.07
N GLU A 78 -9.83 3.64 -3.21
CA GLU A 78 -8.99 2.52 -3.63
C GLU A 78 -7.51 2.94 -3.75
N ALA A 79 -7.23 4.07 -4.40
CA ALA A 79 -5.88 4.58 -4.57
C ALA A 79 -5.21 4.90 -3.22
N TRP A 80 -5.94 5.46 -2.27
CA TRP A 80 -5.46 5.68 -0.90
C TRP A 80 -5.22 4.38 -0.13
N ALA A 81 -6.08 3.37 -0.30
CA ALA A 81 -5.88 2.05 0.29
C ALA A 81 -4.61 1.37 -0.25
N VAL A 82 -4.36 1.46 -1.56
CA VAL A 82 -3.13 0.95 -2.19
C VAL A 82 -1.89 1.69 -1.66
N ALA A 83 -1.97 3.02 -1.52
CA ALA A 83 -0.88 3.80 -0.91
C ALA A 83 -0.61 3.36 0.54
N GLY A 84 -1.64 2.97 1.30
CA GLY A 84 -1.53 2.39 2.64
C GLY A 84 -0.74 1.07 2.66
N ILE A 85 -0.90 0.23 1.63
CA ILE A 85 -0.13 -1.01 1.48
C ILE A 85 1.37 -0.70 1.32
N ASP A 86 1.71 0.26 0.46
CA ASP A 86 3.10 0.68 0.27
C ASP A 86 3.72 1.29 1.55
N GLN A 87 2.92 1.93 2.39
CA GLN A 87 3.35 2.45 3.68
C GLN A 87 3.56 1.35 4.74
N ALA A 88 2.81 0.25 4.65
CA ALA A 88 2.92 -0.86 5.59
C ALA A 88 4.32 -1.49 5.60
N ASP A 89 5.04 -1.46 4.48
CA ASP A 89 6.41 -1.95 4.37
C ASP A 89 7.43 -1.15 5.21
N LEU A 90 7.04 0.03 5.73
CA LEU A 90 7.88 0.82 6.65
C LEU A 90 7.86 0.27 8.09
N PHE A 91 6.92 -0.62 8.40
CA PHE A 91 6.70 -1.17 9.74
C PHE A 91 7.05 -2.66 9.80
N PRO A 92 7.40 -3.17 10.98
CA PRO A 92 7.59 -4.61 11.17
C PRO A 92 6.31 -5.39 10.82
N GLN A 93 6.47 -6.46 10.03
CA GLN A 93 5.39 -7.35 9.65
C GLN A 93 5.31 -8.53 10.62
N LEU A 94 4.17 -8.70 11.25
CA LEU A 94 3.86 -9.80 12.14
C LEU A 94 2.87 -10.75 11.46
N ALA A 95 3.30 -11.99 11.20
CA ALA A 95 2.46 -13.03 10.64
C ALA A 95 2.22 -14.14 11.65
N LEU A 96 0.97 -14.47 11.87
CA LEU A 96 0.51 -15.58 12.68
C LEU A 96 -0.10 -16.63 11.76
N GLN A 97 0.47 -17.85 11.75
CA GLN A 97 0.05 -18.92 10.84
C GLN A 97 -0.32 -20.19 11.63
N PRO A 98 -1.49 -20.23 12.25
CA PRO A 98 -1.92 -21.45 12.93
C PRO A 98 -2.03 -22.60 11.94
N ALA A 99 -1.41 -23.74 12.28
CA ALA A 99 -1.45 -24.94 11.47
C ALA A 99 -1.76 -26.17 12.34
N TYR A 100 -2.60 -27.02 11.80
CA TYR A 100 -2.83 -28.35 12.32
C TYR A 100 -2.10 -29.34 11.44
N GLN A 101 -1.24 -30.16 12.03
CA GLN A 101 -0.49 -31.19 11.31
C GLN A 101 -0.87 -32.56 11.81
N ASN A 102 -1.33 -33.38 10.89
CA ASN A 102 -1.53 -34.83 11.11
C ASN A 102 -0.75 -35.55 10.04
N SER A 103 0.36 -36.20 10.44
CA SER A 103 1.21 -36.94 9.51
C SER A 103 1.46 -38.37 10.04
N GLY A 104 1.35 -39.34 9.14
CA GLY A 104 1.72 -40.73 9.40
C GLY A 104 3.04 -41.05 8.69
N GLN A 105 4.05 -41.44 9.45
CA GLN A 105 5.35 -41.81 8.90
C GLN A 105 5.64 -43.27 9.17
N LEU A 106 6.04 -44.02 8.14
CA LEU A 106 6.51 -45.38 8.26
C LEU A 106 8.00 -45.35 8.49
N ILE A 107 8.43 -45.82 9.68
CA ILE A 107 9.85 -45.96 10.02
C ILE A 107 10.22 -47.42 9.94
N ARG A 108 11.16 -47.76 9.07
CA ARG A 108 11.78 -49.07 9.01
C ARG A 108 13.12 -49.00 9.74
N LEU A 109 13.21 -49.71 10.87
CA LEU A 109 14.47 -49.78 11.61
C LEU A 109 15.44 -50.75 10.91
N TYR A 110 16.70 -50.32 10.77
CA TYR A 110 17.75 -51.22 10.26
C TYR A 110 18.00 -52.36 11.26
N ARG A 111 17.89 -53.58 10.80
CA ARG A 111 18.19 -54.77 11.60
C ARG A 111 19.71 -55.07 11.51
N PRO A 112 20.46 -54.94 12.61
CA PRO A 112 21.87 -55.35 12.60
C PRO A 112 21.99 -56.87 12.44
N PRO A 113 23.00 -57.38 11.71
CA PRO A 113 23.27 -58.81 11.62
C PRO A 113 23.54 -59.41 13.01
N GLY A 114 22.75 -60.45 13.38
CA GLY A 114 22.90 -61.16 14.67
C GLY A 114 21.83 -60.90 15.72
N LEU A 115 20.96 -59.89 15.52
CA LEU A 115 19.82 -59.63 16.42
C LEU A 115 18.53 -60.25 15.87
N GLN A 116 18.22 -61.52 16.32
CA GLN A 116 17.06 -62.26 15.82
C GLN A 116 15.71 -61.73 16.32
N ASN A 117 15.66 -60.99 17.42
CA ASN A 117 14.45 -60.48 18.05
C ASN A 117 14.13 -59.01 17.66
N PHE A 118 14.69 -58.51 16.59
CA PHE A 118 14.40 -57.17 16.13
C PHE A 118 13.13 -57.19 15.23
N PRO A 119 12.13 -56.35 15.47
CA PRO A 119 10.91 -56.33 14.65
C PRO A 119 11.26 -55.94 13.21
N ASP A 120 10.82 -56.78 12.26
CA ASP A 120 11.06 -56.60 10.83
C ASP A 120 9.95 -55.75 10.15
N GLU A 121 8.90 -55.49 10.92
CA GLU A 121 7.75 -54.75 10.43
C GLU A 121 7.97 -53.24 10.58
N PRO A 122 7.57 -52.44 9.57
CA PRO A 122 7.67 -51.00 9.67
C PRO A 122 6.69 -50.46 10.74
N TYR A 123 7.22 -49.60 11.61
CA TYR A 123 6.43 -48.88 12.59
C TYR A 123 5.76 -47.66 11.95
N ARG A 124 4.44 -47.55 12.13
CA ARG A 124 3.71 -46.35 11.77
C ARG A 124 3.66 -45.41 12.97
N ILE A 125 4.34 -44.29 12.86
CA ILE A 125 4.27 -43.20 13.83
C ILE A 125 3.28 -42.18 13.34
N HIS A 126 2.26 -41.88 14.14
CA HIS A 126 1.32 -40.81 13.91
C HIS A 126 1.78 -39.61 14.73
N LEU A 127 2.11 -38.53 14.01
CA LEU A 127 2.42 -37.27 14.61
C LEU A 127 1.21 -36.34 14.46
N LEU A 128 0.61 -36.05 15.62
CA LEU A 128 -0.49 -35.09 15.73
C LEU A 128 0.04 -33.85 16.44
N GLY A 129 -0.09 -32.70 15.83
CA GLY A 129 0.41 -31.46 16.42
C GLY A 129 -0.37 -30.24 16.01
N TYR A 130 -0.45 -29.29 16.92
CA TYR A 130 -0.88 -27.92 16.65
C TYR A 130 0.36 -27.04 16.67
N LEU A 131 0.55 -26.27 15.59
CA LEU A 131 1.65 -25.33 15.45
C LEU A 131 1.07 -23.93 15.40
N LEU A 132 1.69 -23.03 16.14
CA LEU A 132 1.34 -21.60 16.13
C LEU A 132 2.62 -20.80 15.89
N PRO A 133 3.19 -20.84 14.67
CA PRO A 133 4.36 -20.08 14.35
C PRO A 133 4.01 -18.57 14.31
N ILE A 134 4.83 -17.80 15.00
CA ILE A 134 4.80 -16.35 14.98
C ILE A 134 6.04 -15.89 14.22
N ASN A 135 5.86 -15.28 13.08
CA ASN A 135 6.94 -14.76 12.25
C ASN A 135 6.95 -13.24 12.32
N LEU A 136 8.06 -12.67 12.73
CA LEU A 136 8.31 -11.23 12.70
C LEU A 136 9.37 -10.96 11.64
N SER A 137 9.05 -10.12 10.66
CA SER A 137 9.98 -9.68 9.63
C SER A 137 10.03 -8.16 9.56
N TYR A 138 11.21 -7.60 9.39
CA TYR A 138 11.43 -6.17 9.22
C TYR A 138 12.64 -5.94 8.31
N GLU A 139 12.45 -5.15 7.26
CA GLU A 139 13.52 -4.71 6.36
C GLU A 139 13.95 -3.29 6.74
N VAL A 140 15.19 -3.13 7.19
CA VAL A 140 15.73 -1.81 7.54
C VAL A 140 15.98 -1.01 6.26
N ASP A 141 15.29 0.12 6.11
CA ASP A 141 15.38 0.97 4.92
C ASP A 141 16.59 1.92 4.99
N LEU A 142 17.79 1.40 4.67
CA LEU A 142 19.04 2.17 4.68
C LEU A 142 19.12 3.18 3.53
N TRP A 143 18.61 2.82 2.36
CA TRP A 143 18.71 3.63 1.12
C TRP A 143 17.43 4.33 0.72
N GLY A 144 16.39 4.24 1.52
CA GLY A 144 15.13 4.92 1.26
C GLY A 144 14.24 4.23 0.22
N LYS A 145 14.43 2.94 -0.05
CA LYS A 145 13.60 2.15 -0.99
C LYS A 145 12.12 2.18 -0.58
N HIS A 146 11.81 1.77 0.64
CA HIS A 146 10.44 1.71 1.15
C HIS A 146 9.85 3.11 1.35
N ARG A 147 10.64 4.06 1.87
CA ARG A 147 10.21 5.46 2.01
C ARG A 147 9.87 6.10 0.67
N ASN A 148 10.67 5.86 -0.39
CA ASN A 148 10.38 6.40 -1.71
C ASN A 148 9.18 5.71 -2.35
N ARG A 149 8.98 4.40 -2.13
CA ARG A 149 7.83 3.67 -2.61
C ARG A 149 6.53 4.16 -1.97
N ALA A 150 6.50 4.31 -0.64
CA ALA A 150 5.38 4.87 0.08
C ALA A 150 5.02 6.29 -0.41
N LYS A 151 6.05 7.11 -0.65
CA LYS A 151 5.87 8.45 -1.21
C LYS A 151 5.28 8.43 -2.63
N ALA A 152 5.75 7.52 -3.48
CA ALA A 152 5.22 7.35 -4.83
C ALA A 152 3.75 6.89 -4.80
N GLY A 153 3.38 5.96 -3.90
CA GLY A 153 2.00 5.53 -3.68
C GLY A 153 1.08 6.69 -3.28
N CYS A 154 1.50 7.51 -2.32
CA CYS A 154 0.75 8.71 -1.94
C CYS A 154 0.55 9.68 -3.10
N LEU A 155 1.60 9.93 -3.90
CA LEU A 155 1.50 10.83 -5.05
C LEU A 155 0.59 10.27 -6.16
N SER A 156 0.58 8.95 -6.35
CA SER A 156 -0.35 8.29 -7.27
C SER A 156 -1.80 8.43 -6.80
N ALA A 157 -2.05 8.36 -5.49
CA ALA A 157 -3.38 8.59 -4.94
C ALA A 157 -3.83 10.07 -5.13
N TRP A 158 -2.94 11.01 -4.90
CA TRP A 158 -3.20 12.44 -5.20
C TRP A 158 -3.50 12.71 -6.67
N ALA A 159 -2.91 11.98 -7.59
CA ALA A 159 -3.15 12.14 -9.03
C ALA A 159 -4.52 11.60 -9.49
N GLN A 160 -5.28 10.93 -8.62
CA GLN A 160 -6.65 10.47 -8.88
C GLN A 160 -7.72 11.49 -8.44
N LEU A 161 -7.33 12.49 -7.66
CA LEU A 161 -8.18 13.61 -7.26
C LEU A 161 -8.34 14.63 -8.38
#